data_f9ed379d157306a051e86ec8654ca24e
#
_entry.id   f9ed379d157306a051e86ec8654ca24e
#
_cell.length_a   1.000
_cell.length_b   1.000
_cell.length_c   1.000
_cell.angle_alpha   90.00
_cell.angle_beta   90.00
_cell.angle_gamma   90.00
#
_symmetry.space_group_name_H-M   'P 1'
#
loop_
_entity.id
_entity.type
_entity.pdbx_description
1 polymer ?
#
loop_
_entity_poly.entity_id
_entity_poly.type
_entity_poly.pdbx_seq_one_letter_code
_entity_poly.pdbx_strand_id
1 'polypeptide(L)'
;QYFSLLRESDKAIQALIEHYQDLDERTMIVFFGDHQPPLGNDFYEKLYGKKLDDRTTEEVFQQYEVPFFIWTNYDQPEREGVVLSSNLLGTLTAQLAGFPLTGYQQLHSRLLDVLPVNTTVGFRRPDGTLLGEGEESGLTETEEQLYNDYRLMAYNHLFDEKAHPEGYFGPDPEK
;
A
#
# COMPACT_ATOMS: atom_id res chain seq x y z
N GLN A 1 -12.15 6.27 24.47
CA GLN A 1 -12.58 7.17 23.37
C GLN A 1 -12.17 6.62 21.99
N TYR A 2 -10.90 6.22 21.77
CA TYR A 2 -10.41 5.69 20.48
C TYR A 2 -11.23 4.46 20.00
N PHE A 3 -11.34 3.41 20.82
CA PHE A 3 -12.13 2.22 20.47
C PHE A 3 -13.62 2.50 20.22
N SER A 4 -14.16 3.54 20.85
CA SER A 4 -15.55 3.95 20.59
C SER A 4 -15.69 4.56 19.20
N LEU A 5 -14.70 5.32 18.73
CA LEU A 5 -14.67 5.87 17.37
C LEU A 5 -14.48 4.77 16.32
N LEU A 6 -13.58 3.81 16.55
CA LEU A 6 -13.43 2.64 15.67
C LEU A 6 -14.73 1.88 15.49
N ARG A 7 -15.50 1.68 16.57
CA ARG A 7 -16.80 1.02 16.50
C ARG A 7 -17.84 1.80 15.67
N GLU A 8 -17.81 3.13 15.72
CA GLU A 8 -18.70 3.94 14.89
C GLU A 8 -18.27 3.91 13.41
N SER A 9 -16.95 3.90 13.14
CA SER A 9 -16.41 3.69 11.79
C SER A 9 -16.82 2.32 11.23
N ASP A 10 -16.74 1.27 12.03
CA ASP A 10 -17.15 -0.09 11.66
C ASP A 10 -18.62 -0.16 11.25
N LYS A 11 -19.51 0.46 12.03
CA LYS A 11 -20.94 0.58 11.68
C LYS A 11 -21.17 1.36 10.39
N ALA A 12 -20.40 2.44 10.17
CA ALA A 12 -20.52 3.25 8.96
C ALA A 12 -20.08 2.45 7.71
N ILE A 13 -19.01 1.66 7.84
CA ILE A 13 -18.54 0.76 6.77
C ILE A 13 -19.58 -0.33 6.49
N GLN A 14 -20.15 -0.94 7.54
CA GLN A 14 -21.20 -1.92 7.38
C GLN A 14 -22.41 -1.33 6.63
N ALA A 15 -22.90 -0.16 7.03
CA ALA A 15 -24.01 0.51 6.36
C ALA A 15 -23.69 0.86 4.90
N LEU A 16 -22.43 1.22 4.60
CA LEU A 16 -21.97 1.48 3.24
C LEU A 16 -22.03 0.21 2.39
N ILE A 17 -21.52 -0.90 2.89
CA ILE A 17 -21.55 -2.20 2.22
C ILE A 17 -23.00 -2.65 2.01
N GLU A 18 -23.86 -2.59 3.03
CA GLU A 18 -25.28 -2.95 2.94
C GLU A 18 -26.03 -2.11 1.90
N HIS A 19 -25.63 -0.84 1.72
CA HIS A 19 -26.24 0.02 0.69
C HIS A 19 -25.87 -0.41 -0.73
N TYR A 20 -24.61 -0.79 -0.98
CA TYR A 20 -24.13 -1.08 -2.32
C TYR A 20 -24.24 -2.56 -2.73
N GLN A 21 -24.42 -3.48 -1.77
CA GLN A 21 -24.39 -4.93 -2.05
C GLN A 21 -25.45 -5.40 -3.05
N ASP A 22 -26.64 -4.79 -3.04
CA ASP A 22 -27.79 -5.19 -3.85
C ASP A 22 -28.01 -4.28 -5.08
N LEU A 23 -27.09 -3.35 -5.35
CA LEU A 23 -27.17 -2.50 -6.53
C LEU A 23 -26.69 -3.23 -7.79
N ASP A 24 -27.37 -2.99 -8.91
CA ASP A 24 -26.95 -3.52 -10.22
C ASP A 24 -25.67 -2.87 -10.73
N GLU A 25 -25.34 -1.65 -10.27
CA GLU A 25 -24.12 -0.96 -10.63
C GLU A 25 -22.90 -1.63 -9.98
N ARG A 26 -21.92 -2.04 -10.80
CA ARG A 26 -20.68 -2.64 -10.29
C ARG A 26 -19.92 -1.66 -9.41
N THR A 27 -19.84 -1.98 -8.14
CA THR A 27 -19.23 -1.13 -7.12
C THR A 27 -18.06 -1.82 -6.46
N MET A 28 -16.95 -1.09 -6.29
CA MET A 28 -15.80 -1.50 -5.49
C MET A 28 -15.57 -0.48 -4.37
N ILE A 29 -15.41 -0.97 -3.15
CA ILE A 29 -15.07 -0.15 -1.97
C ILE A 29 -13.66 -0.54 -1.52
N VAL A 30 -12.77 0.45 -1.46
CA VAL A 30 -11.42 0.30 -0.91
C VAL A 30 -11.36 1.06 0.40
N PHE A 31 -11.14 0.33 1.48
CA PHE A 31 -10.96 0.91 2.81
C PHE A 31 -9.55 0.63 3.30
N PHE A 32 -8.91 1.63 3.88
CA PHE A 32 -7.57 1.50 4.45
C PHE A 32 -7.37 2.48 5.61
N GLY A 33 -6.52 2.10 6.57
CA GLY A 33 -6.01 3.02 7.56
C GLY A 33 -4.97 3.95 6.94
N ASP A 34 -4.96 5.21 7.34
CA ASP A 34 -3.97 6.19 6.90
C ASP A 34 -2.68 6.11 7.75
N HIS A 35 -2.81 5.87 9.03
CA HIS A 35 -1.71 5.71 9.98
C HIS A 35 -2.20 5.08 11.29
N GLN A 36 -1.27 4.58 12.09
CA GLN A 36 -1.54 4.19 13.47
C GLN A 36 -1.87 5.42 14.34
N PRO A 37 -2.65 5.26 15.44
CA PRO A 37 -2.89 6.36 16.37
C PRO A 37 -1.57 6.90 16.94
N PRO A 38 -1.46 8.22 17.16
CA PRO A 38 -0.23 8.83 17.66
C PRO A 38 -0.03 8.48 19.15
N LEU A 39 0.50 7.29 19.41
CA LEU A 39 0.83 6.82 20.75
C LEU A 39 2.27 7.25 21.08
N GLY A 40 2.51 7.70 22.32
CA GLY A 40 3.85 8.11 22.75
C GLY A 40 4.84 6.95 22.83
N ASN A 41 6.13 7.27 22.79
CA ASN A 41 7.22 6.30 22.87
C ASN A 41 7.08 5.35 24.08
N ASP A 42 6.69 5.88 25.23
CA ASP A 42 6.47 5.10 26.45
C ASP A 42 5.43 3.98 26.27
N PHE A 43 4.44 4.18 25.38
CA PHE A 43 3.47 3.13 25.07
C PHE A 43 4.12 1.99 24.31
N TYR A 44 4.89 2.32 23.26
CA TYR A 44 5.56 1.31 22.45
C TYR A 44 6.66 0.58 23.23
N GLU A 45 7.43 1.27 24.06
CA GLU A 45 8.41 0.63 24.95
C GLU A 45 7.77 -0.34 25.92
N LYS A 46 6.59 -0.01 26.45
CA LYS A 46 5.81 -0.96 27.29
C LYS A 46 5.25 -2.12 26.48
N LEU A 47 4.77 -1.86 25.26
CA LEU A 47 4.22 -2.89 24.38
C LEU A 47 5.27 -3.93 24.00
N TYR A 48 6.45 -3.49 23.63
CA TYR A 48 7.56 -4.36 23.20
C TYR A 48 8.42 -4.86 24.39
N GLY A 49 8.29 -4.25 25.58
CA GLY A 49 9.10 -4.60 26.75
C GLY A 49 10.58 -4.23 26.64
N LYS A 50 10.91 -3.29 25.75
CA LYS A 50 12.29 -2.85 25.44
C LYS A 50 12.31 -1.40 24.99
N LYS A 51 13.51 -0.80 24.87
CA LYS A 51 13.70 0.53 24.28
C LYS A 51 13.37 0.50 22.78
N LEU A 52 12.92 1.63 22.24
CA LEU A 52 12.59 1.75 20.83
C LEU A 52 13.79 1.47 19.91
N ASP A 53 14.98 1.86 20.34
CA ASP A 53 16.23 1.64 19.59
C ASP A 53 16.64 0.13 19.53
N ASP A 54 16.08 -0.68 20.44
CA ASP A 54 16.34 -2.13 20.52
C ASP A 54 15.30 -2.95 19.74
N ARG A 55 14.38 -2.32 19.02
CA ARG A 55 13.35 -3.03 18.24
C ARG A 55 14.00 -3.82 17.09
N THR A 56 13.41 -4.97 16.82
CA THR A 56 13.71 -5.72 15.59
C THR A 56 13.12 -5.02 14.37
N THR A 57 13.62 -5.35 13.19
CA THR A 57 13.07 -4.87 11.91
C THR A 57 11.56 -5.15 11.82
N GLU A 58 11.12 -6.35 12.21
CA GLU A 58 9.68 -6.72 12.25
C GLU A 58 8.86 -5.78 13.15
N GLU A 59 9.34 -5.47 14.35
CA GLU A 59 8.64 -4.58 15.29
C GLU A 59 8.60 -3.13 14.79
N VAL A 60 9.61 -2.71 14.00
CA VAL A 60 9.57 -1.41 13.32
C VAL A 60 8.48 -1.40 12.26
N PHE A 61 8.40 -2.43 11.42
CA PHE A 61 7.36 -2.53 10.39
C PHE A 61 5.95 -2.56 11.01
N GLN A 62 5.73 -3.38 12.04
CA GLN A 62 4.44 -3.49 12.75
C GLN A 62 3.91 -2.13 13.25
N GLN A 63 4.78 -1.20 13.61
CA GLN A 63 4.37 0.13 14.04
C GLN A 63 3.71 0.94 12.92
N TYR A 64 4.00 0.63 11.66
CA TYR A 64 3.48 1.35 10.48
C TYR A 64 2.41 0.55 9.72
N GLU A 65 2.14 -0.69 10.14
CA GLU A 65 1.11 -1.49 9.51
C GLU A 65 -0.29 -0.97 9.86
N VAL A 66 -1.13 -0.85 8.85
CA VAL A 66 -2.55 -0.51 8.98
C VAL A 66 -3.38 -1.48 8.17
N PRO A 67 -4.59 -1.81 8.61
CA PRO A 67 -5.47 -2.71 7.86
C PRO A 67 -5.99 -2.05 6.60
N PHE A 68 -6.22 -2.86 5.57
CA PHE A 68 -7.02 -2.49 4.42
C PHE A 68 -7.90 -3.66 3.98
N PHE A 69 -8.98 -3.36 3.27
CA PHE A 69 -9.73 -4.34 2.51
C PHE A 69 -10.27 -3.73 1.22
N ILE A 70 -10.53 -4.60 0.24
CA ILE A 70 -11.21 -4.27 -1.00
C ILE A 70 -12.44 -5.16 -1.07
N TRP A 71 -13.60 -4.54 -1.12
CA TRP A 71 -14.88 -5.22 -1.23
C TRP A 71 -15.54 -4.88 -2.58
N THR A 72 -16.25 -5.85 -3.15
CA THR A 72 -17.01 -5.65 -4.39
C THR A 72 -18.38 -6.29 -4.27
N ASN A 73 -19.39 -5.72 -4.94
CA ASN A 73 -20.72 -6.33 -5.10
C ASN A 73 -20.78 -7.28 -6.30
N TYR A 74 -19.64 -7.69 -6.84
CA TYR A 74 -19.51 -8.63 -7.95
C TYR A 74 -18.38 -9.63 -7.68
N ASP A 75 -18.39 -10.75 -8.39
CA ASP A 75 -17.41 -11.82 -8.19
C ASP A 75 -15.98 -11.34 -8.40
N GLN A 76 -15.17 -11.51 -7.37
CA GLN A 76 -13.73 -11.34 -7.36
C GLN A 76 -13.11 -12.49 -6.56
N PRO A 77 -11.95 -13.03 -6.98
CA PRO A 77 -11.23 -14.01 -6.17
C PRO A 77 -10.87 -13.46 -4.80
N GLU A 78 -11.25 -14.16 -3.74
CA GLU A 78 -10.86 -13.80 -2.38
C GLU A 78 -9.34 -13.93 -2.22
N ARG A 79 -8.75 -12.97 -1.52
CA ARG A 79 -7.33 -12.92 -1.18
C ARG A 79 -7.19 -12.45 0.25
N GLU A 80 -6.47 -13.22 1.05
CA GLU A 80 -6.15 -12.87 2.44
C GLU A 80 -4.66 -12.69 2.61
N GLY A 81 -4.27 -11.97 3.66
CA GLY A 81 -2.87 -11.77 4.04
C GLY A 81 -2.04 -10.96 3.04
N VAL A 82 -2.68 -10.17 2.18
CA VAL A 82 -1.98 -9.29 1.24
C VAL A 82 -1.31 -8.16 2.01
N VAL A 83 -0.01 -8.00 1.82
CA VAL A 83 0.79 -6.94 2.44
C VAL A 83 1.46 -6.12 1.35
N LEU A 84 1.24 -4.81 1.36
CA LEU A 84 1.83 -3.88 0.40
C LEU A 84 1.98 -2.48 0.99
N SER A 85 2.84 -1.67 0.43
CA SER A 85 2.90 -0.25 0.79
C SER A 85 1.76 0.53 0.13
N SER A 86 1.28 1.56 0.83
CA SER A 86 0.10 2.35 0.45
C SER A 86 0.20 2.99 -0.95
N ASN A 87 1.42 3.34 -1.40
CA ASN A 87 1.69 3.87 -2.74
C ASN A 87 1.31 2.90 -3.87
N LEU A 88 1.25 1.59 -3.61
CA LEU A 88 0.89 0.56 -4.58
C LEU A 88 -0.61 0.21 -4.56
N LEU A 89 -1.36 0.61 -3.51
CA LEU A 89 -2.76 0.24 -3.34
C LEU A 89 -3.65 0.71 -4.49
N GLY A 90 -3.41 1.92 -5.01
CA GLY A 90 -4.15 2.45 -6.15
C GLY A 90 -3.98 1.61 -7.42
N THR A 91 -2.78 1.09 -7.65
CA THR A 91 -2.50 0.19 -8.78
C THR A 91 -3.18 -1.16 -8.61
N LEU A 92 -3.11 -1.75 -7.41
CA LEU A 92 -3.84 -2.99 -7.09
C LEU A 92 -5.36 -2.81 -7.32
N THR A 93 -5.91 -1.68 -6.87
CA THR A 93 -7.32 -1.33 -7.09
C THR A 93 -7.66 -1.27 -8.58
N ALA A 94 -6.86 -0.58 -9.38
CA ALA A 94 -7.07 -0.48 -10.84
C ALA A 94 -7.01 -1.86 -11.53
N GLN A 95 -6.07 -2.73 -11.13
CA GLN A 95 -5.97 -4.10 -11.63
C GLN A 95 -7.22 -4.92 -11.32
N LEU A 96 -7.70 -4.87 -10.07
CA LEU A 96 -8.89 -5.62 -9.65
C LEU A 96 -10.18 -5.09 -10.30
N ALA A 97 -10.24 -3.79 -10.56
CA ALA A 97 -11.34 -3.16 -11.28
C ALA A 97 -11.31 -3.45 -12.81
N GLY A 98 -10.21 -4.00 -13.32
CA GLY A 98 -10.03 -4.29 -14.75
C GLY A 98 -9.75 -3.05 -15.59
N PHE A 99 -9.25 -1.96 -14.98
CA PHE A 99 -8.86 -0.77 -15.72
C PHE A 99 -7.51 -0.97 -16.44
N PRO A 100 -7.34 -0.39 -17.62
CA PRO A 100 -6.04 -0.34 -18.28
C PRO A 100 -5.06 0.45 -17.40
N LEU A 101 -3.86 -0.11 -17.21
CA LEU A 101 -2.83 0.52 -16.40
C LEU A 101 -2.03 1.52 -17.24
N THR A 102 -1.79 2.70 -16.68
CA THR A 102 -0.82 3.66 -17.21
C THR A 102 0.61 3.07 -17.14
N GLY A 103 1.57 3.65 -17.86
CA GLY A 103 2.98 3.23 -17.78
C GLY A 103 3.52 3.24 -16.34
N TYR A 104 3.17 4.27 -15.56
CA TYR A 104 3.53 4.36 -14.15
C TYR A 104 2.90 3.25 -13.31
N GLN A 105 1.63 2.94 -13.53
CA GLN A 105 0.96 1.83 -12.85
C GLN A 105 1.49 0.44 -13.27
N GLN A 106 1.98 0.30 -14.51
CA GLN A 106 2.67 -0.93 -14.94
C GLN A 106 3.99 -1.13 -14.18
N LEU A 107 4.73 -0.05 -13.91
CA LEU A 107 5.91 -0.12 -13.04
C LEU A 107 5.52 -0.52 -11.62
N HIS A 108 4.46 0.06 -11.05
CA HIS A 108 3.91 -0.33 -9.74
C HIS A 108 3.45 -1.79 -9.71
N SER A 109 2.84 -2.29 -10.79
CA SER A 109 2.45 -3.70 -10.91
C SER A 109 3.64 -4.64 -10.77
N ARG A 110 4.77 -4.31 -11.41
CA ARG A 110 6.02 -5.08 -11.27
C ARG A 110 6.58 -5.01 -9.85
N LEU A 111 6.47 -3.86 -9.17
CA LEU A 111 6.85 -3.72 -7.76
C LEU A 111 5.96 -4.58 -6.86
N LEU A 112 4.66 -4.66 -7.10
CA LEU A 112 3.75 -5.53 -6.35
C LEU A 112 4.20 -7.00 -6.38
N ASP A 113 4.76 -7.45 -7.51
CA ASP A 113 5.21 -8.83 -7.68
C ASP A 113 6.57 -9.10 -7.03
N VAL A 114 7.46 -8.09 -6.97
CA VAL A 114 8.87 -8.29 -6.61
C VAL A 114 9.21 -7.67 -5.25
N LEU A 115 8.71 -6.48 -4.96
CA LEU A 115 8.99 -5.70 -3.77
C LEU A 115 7.72 -4.97 -3.28
N PRO A 116 6.69 -5.73 -2.85
CA PRO A 116 5.38 -5.19 -2.51
C PRO A 116 5.40 -4.17 -1.39
N VAL A 117 6.37 -4.24 -0.49
CA VAL A 117 6.58 -3.20 0.51
C VAL A 117 7.90 -2.49 0.23
N ASN A 118 7.80 -1.18 -0.05
CA ASN A 118 8.91 -0.27 -0.28
C ASN A 118 8.60 1.06 0.41
N THR A 119 9.22 1.25 1.55
CA THR A 119 8.95 2.37 2.47
C THR A 119 10.24 3.01 2.96
N THR A 120 10.12 4.10 3.71
CA THR A 120 11.28 4.74 4.36
C THR A 120 11.87 3.92 5.50
N VAL A 121 11.11 2.94 6.05
CA VAL A 121 11.60 2.08 7.13
C VAL A 121 12.16 0.75 6.62
N GLY A 122 12.11 0.52 5.29
CA GLY A 122 12.69 -0.66 4.65
C GLY A 122 11.77 -1.32 3.62
N PHE A 123 12.09 -2.58 3.33
CA PHE A 123 11.45 -3.37 2.27
C PHE A 123 10.96 -4.71 2.82
N ARG A 124 9.89 -5.24 2.20
CA ARG A 124 9.44 -6.61 2.44
C ARG A 124 9.19 -7.29 1.10
N ARG A 125 9.77 -8.49 0.94
CA ARG A 125 9.58 -9.35 -0.22
C ARG A 125 8.27 -10.16 -0.11
N PRO A 126 7.78 -10.74 -1.21
CA PRO A 126 6.59 -11.60 -1.20
C PRO A 126 6.71 -12.82 -0.26
N ASP A 127 7.92 -13.32 -0.05
CA ASP A 127 8.21 -14.44 0.86
C ASP A 127 8.26 -14.03 2.34
N GLY A 128 8.06 -12.74 2.64
CA GLY A 128 8.10 -12.18 3.98
C GLY A 128 9.48 -11.71 4.45
N THR A 129 10.53 -11.91 3.66
CA THR A 129 11.89 -11.41 3.99
C THR A 129 11.86 -9.89 4.16
N LEU A 130 12.39 -9.41 5.27
CA LEU A 130 12.50 -7.99 5.59
C LEU A 130 13.94 -7.50 5.41
N LEU A 131 14.04 -6.28 4.89
CA LEU A 131 15.26 -5.46 4.88
C LEU A 131 14.91 -4.15 5.57
N GLY A 132 15.62 -3.82 6.65
CA GLY A 132 15.41 -2.60 7.42
C GLY A 132 15.98 -1.35 6.74
N GLU A 133 15.81 -0.21 7.40
CA GLU A 133 16.43 1.04 6.98
C GLU A 133 17.95 0.90 6.89
N GLY A 134 18.56 1.34 5.80
CA GLY A 134 20.00 1.23 5.54
C GLY A 134 20.47 -0.14 5.03
N GLU A 135 19.56 -1.08 4.81
CA GLU A 135 19.87 -2.42 4.31
C GLU A 135 19.64 -2.58 2.79
N GLU A 136 19.59 -1.47 2.03
CA GLU A 136 19.37 -1.47 0.57
C GLU A 136 20.39 -2.34 -0.20
N SER A 137 21.59 -2.51 0.35
CA SER A 137 22.60 -3.42 -0.23
C SER A 137 22.19 -4.90 -0.22
N GLY A 138 21.13 -5.24 0.54
CA GLY A 138 20.51 -6.56 0.53
C GLY A 138 19.54 -6.80 -0.62
N LEU A 139 19.20 -5.76 -1.41
CA LEU A 139 18.38 -5.90 -2.61
C LEU A 139 19.16 -6.64 -3.70
N THR A 140 18.45 -7.46 -4.46
CA THR A 140 18.97 -8.01 -5.71
C THR A 140 19.10 -6.91 -6.77
N GLU A 141 19.93 -7.12 -7.79
CA GLU A 141 20.09 -6.17 -8.90
C GLU A 141 18.75 -5.79 -9.55
N THR A 142 17.83 -6.75 -9.70
CA THR A 142 16.50 -6.51 -10.25
C THR A 142 15.61 -5.66 -9.32
N GLU A 143 15.65 -5.94 -8.02
CA GLU A 143 14.90 -5.16 -7.01
C GLU A 143 15.41 -3.73 -6.95
N GLU A 144 16.74 -3.56 -6.90
CA GLU A 144 17.38 -2.25 -6.86
C GLU A 144 17.06 -1.43 -8.11
N GLN A 145 17.19 -2.03 -9.31
CA GLN A 145 16.84 -1.36 -10.55
C GLN A 145 15.37 -0.91 -10.55
N LEU A 146 14.45 -1.80 -10.19
CA LEU A 146 13.01 -1.51 -10.17
C LEU A 146 12.66 -0.41 -9.17
N TYR A 147 13.27 -0.44 -7.99
CA TYR A 147 13.07 0.59 -6.97
C TYR A 147 13.66 1.95 -7.38
N ASN A 148 14.81 1.95 -8.05
CA ASN A 148 15.41 3.17 -8.59
C ASN A 148 14.55 3.76 -9.71
N ASP A 149 14.02 2.93 -10.62
CA ASP A 149 13.09 3.37 -11.66
C ASP A 149 11.83 3.99 -11.03
N TYR A 150 11.27 3.34 -10.00
CA TYR A 150 10.13 3.88 -9.26
C TYR A 150 10.44 5.26 -8.64
N ARG A 151 11.57 5.40 -7.93
CA ARG A 151 11.97 6.67 -7.31
C ARG A 151 12.15 7.78 -8.33
N LEU A 152 12.79 7.45 -9.46
CA LEU A 152 12.99 8.40 -10.57
C LEU A 152 11.65 8.86 -11.15
N MET A 153 10.74 7.91 -11.40
CA MET A 153 9.43 8.24 -11.98
C MET A 153 8.53 8.96 -10.99
N ALA A 154 8.57 8.61 -9.70
CA ALA A 154 7.85 9.34 -8.65
C ALA A 154 8.35 10.79 -8.54
N TYR A 155 9.67 11.00 -8.57
CA TYR A 155 10.25 12.34 -8.59
C TYR A 155 9.81 13.13 -9.84
N ASN A 156 9.90 12.51 -11.02
CA ASN A 156 9.47 13.12 -12.27
C ASN A 156 7.99 13.52 -12.20
N HIS A 157 7.13 12.63 -11.73
CA HIS A 157 5.70 12.89 -11.61
C HIS A 157 5.38 14.07 -10.68
N LEU A 158 6.11 14.24 -9.60
CA LEU A 158 5.82 15.24 -8.57
C LEU A 158 6.49 16.60 -8.85
N PHE A 159 7.66 16.61 -9.51
CA PHE A 159 8.52 17.78 -9.54
C PHE A 159 8.99 18.20 -10.94
N ASP A 160 8.82 17.38 -11.96
CA ASP A 160 9.31 17.67 -13.32
C ASP A 160 8.26 17.38 -14.40
N GLU A 161 7.15 18.11 -14.36
CA GLU A 161 6.05 17.98 -15.33
C GLU A 161 6.49 18.15 -16.79
N LYS A 162 7.57 18.91 -17.03
CA LYS A 162 8.05 19.18 -18.40
C LYS A 162 8.76 17.97 -19.02
N ALA A 163 9.26 17.05 -18.20
CA ALA A 163 9.91 15.84 -18.62
C ALA A 163 8.99 14.61 -18.55
N HIS A 164 7.67 14.81 -18.36
CA HIS A 164 6.73 13.70 -18.35
C HIS A 164 6.74 12.98 -19.70
N PRO A 165 7.02 11.67 -19.73
CA PRO A 165 6.81 10.88 -20.93
C PRO A 165 5.33 10.91 -21.33
N GLU A 166 5.02 11.17 -22.58
CA GLU A 166 3.65 11.21 -23.07
C GLU A 166 2.92 9.88 -22.80
N GLY A 167 1.70 9.96 -22.27
CA GLY A 167 0.89 8.79 -21.93
C GLY A 167 1.36 7.95 -20.73
N TYR A 168 2.50 8.30 -20.09
CA TYR A 168 3.05 7.48 -19.01
C TYR A 168 2.27 7.62 -17.70
N PHE A 169 1.82 8.81 -17.35
CA PHE A 169 1.09 9.09 -16.10
C PHE A 169 -0.43 9.21 -16.29
N GLY A 170 -0.91 9.23 -17.51
CA GLY A 170 -2.33 9.32 -17.85
C GLY A 170 -2.78 8.20 -18.78
N PRO A 171 -4.09 8.06 -18.98
CA PRO A 171 -4.60 7.16 -20.00
C PRO A 171 -4.07 7.59 -21.37
N ASP A 172 -3.71 6.62 -22.19
CA ASP A 172 -3.37 6.86 -23.59
C ASP A 172 -4.59 7.46 -24.29
N PRO A 173 -4.51 8.72 -24.79
CA PRO A 173 -5.67 9.37 -25.40
C PRO A 173 -6.16 8.70 -26.69
N GLU A 174 -5.40 7.72 -27.25
CA GLU A 174 -5.73 6.98 -28.44
C GLU A 174 -6.32 5.57 -28.17
N LYS A 175 -6.50 5.20 -26.90
CA LYS A 175 -7.15 3.95 -26.47
C LYS A 175 -8.38 4.22 -25.64
#